data_7f74615c0bbd7d173af31eac0820bd57
#
_entry.id   7f74615c0bbd7d173af31eac0820bd57
#
_cell.length_a   1.000
_cell.length_b   1.000
_cell.length_c   1.000
_cell.angle_alpha   90.00
_cell.angle_beta   90.00
_cell.angle_gamma   90.00
#
_symmetry.space_group_name_H-M   'P 1'
#
loop_
_entity.id
_entity.type
_entity.pdbx_description
1 polymer ?
#
loop_
_entity_poly.entity_id
_entity_poly.type
_entity_poly.pdbx_seq_one_letter_code
_entity_poly.pdbx_strand_id
1 'polypeptide(L)'
;MARVQRLFMPGMPLHVVQRGADRQICFFEPADFLWYLQQLQRHSSARGCLLHAYVLMTNHVHLLLSADSVLSVSRMMKAVGQEYAHYINWRRHRSGPLWDGRYKSCVVQDVTYLMVCQRYIELNPVRAGMVRYPGHYRWSSYRCNSEGRDDPLVNPHPLYLSMGNNQGERQQAYAALFNIDEEAARQALRVASLGNAAVGSAEFVRELQTRKA
;
A
#
# COMPACT_ATOMS: atom_id res chain seq x y z
N MET A 1 10.07 3.79 -25.45
CA MET A 1 10.63 2.84 -24.46
C MET A 1 9.62 1.71 -24.21
N ALA A 2 10.07 0.46 -24.27
CA ALA A 2 9.21 -0.70 -23.99
C ALA A 2 8.68 -0.62 -22.55
N ARG A 3 7.40 -0.96 -22.36
CA ARG A 3 6.75 -0.95 -21.04
C ARG A 3 7.31 -2.08 -20.19
N VAL A 4 7.98 -1.75 -19.09
CA VAL A 4 8.42 -2.75 -18.12
C VAL A 4 7.16 -3.45 -17.56
N GLN A 5 7.12 -4.78 -17.75
CA GLN A 5 6.06 -5.62 -17.20
C GLN A 5 6.20 -5.70 -15.69
N ARG A 6 5.07 -5.57 -14.98
CA ARG A 6 5.05 -5.70 -13.52
C ARG A 6 5.20 -7.16 -13.13
N LEU A 7 6.02 -7.41 -12.12
CA LEU A 7 6.02 -8.70 -11.45
C LEU A 7 4.69 -8.87 -10.69
N PHE A 8 4.16 -10.06 -10.76
CA PHE A 8 2.95 -10.46 -10.05
C PHE A 8 2.98 -11.97 -9.81
N MET A 9 2.53 -12.38 -8.63
CA MET A 9 2.31 -13.78 -8.29
C MET A 9 0.93 -13.86 -7.60
N PRO A 10 0.02 -14.75 -8.08
CA PRO A 10 -1.30 -14.91 -7.49
C PRO A 10 -1.22 -15.18 -5.99
N GLY A 11 -2.07 -14.53 -5.21
CA GLY A 11 -2.13 -14.66 -3.75
C GLY A 11 -1.00 -13.99 -2.98
N MET A 12 0.13 -13.67 -3.62
CA MET A 12 1.26 -13.03 -2.95
C MET A 12 0.99 -11.54 -2.67
N PRO A 13 1.47 -11.03 -1.51
CA PRO A 13 1.35 -9.62 -1.18
C PRO A 13 2.06 -8.72 -2.19
N LEU A 14 1.41 -7.64 -2.56
CA LEU A 14 1.88 -6.63 -3.49
C LEU A 14 1.88 -5.26 -2.81
N HIS A 15 3.05 -4.65 -2.70
CA HIS A 15 3.14 -3.24 -2.31
C HIS A 15 2.93 -2.37 -3.54
N VAL A 16 1.91 -1.54 -3.50
CA VAL A 16 1.50 -0.64 -4.58
C VAL A 16 1.75 0.80 -4.16
N VAL A 17 2.34 1.60 -5.05
CA VAL A 17 2.58 3.03 -4.85
C VAL A 17 2.05 3.80 -6.04
N GLN A 18 1.25 4.84 -5.79
CA GLN A 18 0.84 5.80 -6.80
C GLN A 18 1.11 7.22 -6.32
N ARG A 19 1.75 8.00 -7.15
CA ARG A 19 2.24 9.34 -6.78
C ARG A 19 1.64 10.41 -7.68
N GLY A 20 1.43 11.60 -7.11
CA GLY A 20 1.05 12.80 -7.86
C GLY A 20 2.11 13.21 -8.87
N ALA A 21 1.68 13.70 -10.01
CA ALA A 21 2.56 14.25 -11.06
C ALA A 21 3.46 15.33 -10.45
N ASP A 22 4.75 15.31 -10.81
CA ASP A 22 5.76 16.21 -10.27
C ASP A 22 5.79 16.29 -8.73
N ARG A 23 5.38 15.20 -8.07
CA ARG A 23 5.25 15.11 -6.60
C ARG A 23 4.27 16.13 -6.01
N GLN A 24 3.37 16.69 -6.82
CA GLN A 24 2.36 17.63 -6.37
C GLN A 24 1.37 16.99 -5.37
N ILE A 25 0.74 17.84 -4.57
CA ILE A 25 -0.33 17.44 -3.65
C ILE A 25 -1.49 16.85 -4.45
N CYS A 26 -2.00 15.70 -3.98
CA CYS A 26 -3.17 15.03 -4.52
C CYS A 26 -4.37 15.10 -3.57
N PHE A 27 -4.10 15.21 -2.26
CA PHE A 27 -5.11 15.27 -1.22
C PHE A 27 -5.00 16.62 -0.52
N PHE A 28 -6.01 17.46 -0.65
CA PHE A 28 -5.99 18.85 -0.19
C PHE A 28 -6.77 19.04 1.11
N GLU A 29 -7.83 18.26 1.32
CA GLU A 29 -8.71 18.38 2.48
C GLU A 29 -9.28 17.00 2.90
N PRO A 30 -9.81 16.86 4.12
CA PRO A 30 -10.34 15.58 4.62
C PRO A 30 -11.35 14.90 3.72
N ALA A 31 -12.18 15.65 2.98
CA ALA A 31 -13.16 15.11 2.05
C ALA A 31 -12.51 14.32 0.90
N ASP A 32 -11.32 14.75 0.43
CA ASP A 32 -10.59 14.09 -0.65
C ASP A 32 -10.12 12.69 -0.23
N PHE A 33 -9.60 12.57 1.00
CA PHE A 33 -9.18 11.28 1.58
C PHE A 33 -10.36 10.34 1.75
N LEU A 34 -11.47 10.82 2.30
CA LEU A 34 -12.69 10.02 2.48
C LEU A 34 -13.23 9.51 1.15
N TRP A 35 -13.28 10.38 0.15
CA TRP A 35 -13.72 10.02 -1.19
C TRP A 35 -12.82 8.93 -1.81
N TYR A 36 -11.50 9.08 -1.70
CA TYR A 36 -10.55 8.09 -2.20
C TYR A 36 -10.72 6.73 -1.51
N LEU A 37 -10.83 6.70 -0.17
CA LEU A 37 -11.05 5.48 0.60
C LEU A 37 -12.36 4.78 0.21
N GLN A 38 -13.42 5.53 -0.01
CA GLN A 38 -14.70 5.00 -0.46
C GLN A 38 -14.58 4.32 -1.84
N GLN A 39 -13.91 4.96 -2.80
CA GLN A 39 -13.68 4.36 -4.11
C GLN A 39 -12.75 3.14 -4.02
N LEU A 40 -11.72 3.23 -3.19
CA LEU A 40 -10.79 2.12 -2.97
C LEU A 40 -11.53 0.90 -2.40
N GLN A 41 -12.41 1.08 -1.41
CA GLN A 41 -13.25 0.01 -0.85
C GLN A 41 -14.17 -0.60 -1.92
N ARG A 42 -14.91 0.24 -2.66
CA ARG A 42 -15.81 -0.20 -3.73
C ARG A 42 -15.08 -1.05 -4.78
N HIS A 43 -13.93 -0.57 -5.24
CA HIS A 43 -13.21 -1.21 -6.32
C HIS A 43 -12.37 -2.40 -5.89
N SER A 44 -11.86 -2.44 -4.66
CA SER A 44 -11.15 -3.61 -4.12
C SER A 44 -12.11 -4.78 -3.92
N SER A 45 -13.25 -4.55 -3.26
CA SER A 45 -14.27 -5.58 -3.04
C SER A 45 -14.81 -6.14 -4.35
N ALA A 46 -15.14 -5.28 -5.33
CA ALA A 46 -15.68 -5.70 -6.62
C ALA A 46 -14.69 -6.52 -7.48
N ARG A 47 -13.39 -6.55 -7.13
CA ARG A 47 -12.34 -7.21 -7.90
C ARG A 47 -11.53 -8.24 -7.12
N GLY A 48 -11.98 -8.60 -5.92
CA GLY A 48 -11.28 -9.57 -5.08
C GLY A 48 -9.86 -9.16 -4.69
N CYS A 49 -9.64 -7.86 -4.48
CA CYS A 49 -8.37 -7.34 -3.96
C CYS A 49 -8.49 -7.18 -2.45
N LEU A 50 -7.70 -7.94 -1.67
CA LEU A 50 -7.69 -7.91 -0.22
C LEU A 50 -6.63 -6.92 0.25
N LEU A 51 -7.02 -5.80 0.84
CA LEU A 51 -6.09 -4.82 1.39
C LEU A 51 -5.69 -5.20 2.82
N HIS A 52 -4.39 -5.23 3.09
CA HIS A 52 -3.81 -5.57 4.40
C HIS A 52 -3.34 -4.35 5.16
N ALA A 53 -2.82 -3.36 4.43
CA ALA A 53 -2.44 -2.07 4.99
C ALA A 53 -2.50 -0.98 3.93
N TYR A 54 -2.66 0.26 4.39
CA TYR A 54 -2.59 1.44 3.53
C TYR A 54 -2.13 2.69 4.29
N VAL A 55 -1.65 3.66 3.53
CA VAL A 55 -1.52 5.05 3.96
C VAL A 55 -1.74 5.99 2.78
N LEU A 56 -2.56 7.01 2.99
CA LEU A 56 -2.76 8.09 2.04
C LEU A 56 -1.94 9.30 2.51
N MET A 57 -0.80 9.55 1.88
CA MET A 57 0.01 10.76 2.11
C MET A 57 -0.56 11.91 1.28
N THR A 58 -0.14 13.13 1.55
CA THR A 58 -0.65 14.31 0.82
C THR A 58 -0.42 14.26 -0.69
N ASN A 59 0.65 13.60 -1.15
CA ASN A 59 1.04 13.57 -2.57
C ASN A 59 1.26 12.17 -3.14
N HIS A 60 0.98 11.11 -2.40
CA HIS A 60 1.06 9.72 -2.85
C HIS A 60 0.31 8.78 -1.94
N VAL A 61 0.07 7.57 -2.41
CA VAL A 61 -0.56 6.50 -1.65
C VAL A 61 0.31 5.26 -1.64
N HIS A 62 0.30 4.53 -0.54
CA HIS A 62 0.85 3.19 -0.42
C HIS A 62 -0.26 2.22 -0.04
N LEU A 63 -0.31 1.08 -0.71
CA LEU A 63 -1.23 -0.01 -0.41
C LEU A 63 -0.45 -1.31 -0.31
N LEU A 64 -0.77 -2.14 0.66
CA LEU A 64 -0.35 -3.54 0.72
C LEU A 64 -1.59 -4.39 0.50
N LEU A 65 -1.58 -5.22 -0.54
CA LEU A 65 -2.74 -6.01 -0.91
C LEU A 65 -2.34 -7.34 -1.54
N SER A 66 -3.24 -8.31 -1.52
CA SER A 66 -3.15 -9.52 -2.33
C SER A 66 -4.37 -9.67 -3.25
N ALA A 67 -4.20 -10.40 -4.33
CA ALA A 67 -5.25 -10.72 -5.30
C ALA A 67 -4.87 -11.99 -6.08
N ASP A 68 -5.84 -12.63 -6.70
CA ASP A 68 -5.60 -13.83 -7.52
C ASP A 68 -5.16 -13.51 -8.94
N SER A 69 -5.35 -12.25 -9.38
CA SER A 69 -5.03 -11.82 -10.74
C SER A 69 -4.40 -10.44 -10.81
N VAL A 70 -3.36 -10.30 -11.63
CA VAL A 70 -2.78 -8.99 -11.97
C VAL A 70 -3.79 -8.07 -12.63
N LEU A 71 -4.78 -8.62 -13.34
CA LEU A 71 -5.84 -7.83 -13.98
C LEU A 71 -6.78 -7.21 -12.93
N SER A 72 -7.06 -7.92 -11.83
CA SER A 72 -7.84 -7.41 -10.70
C SER A 72 -7.20 -6.15 -10.13
N VAL A 73 -5.91 -6.22 -9.79
CA VAL A 73 -5.15 -5.06 -9.27
C VAL A 73 -5.08 -3.93 -10.30
N SER A 74 -4.79 -4.26 -11.55
CA SER A 74 -4.67 -3.25 -12.62
C SER A 74 -5.99 -2.53 -12.89
N ARG A 75 -7.12 -3.24 -12.89
CA ARG A 75 -8.47 -2.68 -13.07
C ARG A 75 -8.89 -1.86 -11.87
N MET A 76 -8.60 -2.32 -10.65
CA MET A 76 -8.85 -1.57 -9.41
C MET A 76 -8.09 -0.24 -9.44
N MET A 77 -6.78 -0.27 -9.61
CA MET A 77 -5.95 0.93 -9.58
C MET A 77 -6.26 1.91 -10.74
N LYS A 78 -6.63 1.38 -11.90
CA LYS A 78 -7.09 2.20 -13.02
C LYS A 78 -8.38 2.94 -12.67
N ALA A 79 -9.39 2.22 -12.15
CA ALA A 79 -10.69 2.81 -11.82
C ALA A 79 -10.56 3.86 -10.71
N VAL A 80 -9.94 3.51 -9.57
CA VAL A 80 -9.72 4.45 -8.46
C VAL A 80 -8.93 5.67 -8.91
N GLY A 81 -7.83 5.46 -9.65
CA GLY A 81 -6.97 6.54 -10.10
C GLY A 81 -7.65 7.48 -11.09
N GLN A 82 -8.46 6.97 -12.02
CA GLN A 82 -9.19 7.78 -13.00
C GLN A 82 -10.34 8.55 -12.34
N GLU A 83 -11.16 7.87 -11.55
CA GLU A 83 -12.29 8.50 -10.87
C GLU A 83 -11.82 9.59 -9.89
N TYR A 84 -10.75 9.33 -9.14
CA TYR A 84 -10.19 10.31 -8.23
C TYR A 84 -9.57 11.52 -8.98
N ALA A 85 -8.84 11.28 -10.07
CA ALA A 85 -8.30 12.37 -10.88
C ALA A 85 -9.42 13.25 -11.46
N HIS A 86 -10.52 12.63 -11.91
CA HIS A 86 -11.70 13.36 -12.40
C HIS A 86 -12.34 14.18 -11.27
N TYR A 87 -12.54 13.58 -10.08
CA TYR A 87 -13.09 14.26 -8.91
C TYR A 87 -12.24 15.48 -8.51
N ILE A 88 -10.92 15.36 -8.41
CA ILE A 88 -10.03 16.45 -8.03
C ILE A 88 -9.99 17.54 -9.12
N ASN A 89 -9.89 17.14 -10.39
CA ASN A 89 -9.83 18.11 -11.47
C ASN A 89 -11.12 18.95 -11.54
N TRP A 90 -12.28 18.31 -11.41
CA TRP A 90 -13.57 19.01 -11.34
C TRP A 90 -13.65 19.92 -10.12
N ARG A 91 -13.34 19.40 -8.93
CA ARG A 91 -13.47 20.13 -7.67
C ARG A 91 -12.51 21.32 -7.55
N ARG A 92 -11.33 21.22 -8.15
CA ARG A 92 -10.26 22.24 -8.08
C ARG A 92 -10.12 23.06 -9.35
N HIS A 93 -11.05 22.92 -10.29
CA HIS A 93 -11.00 23.62 -11.60
C HIS A 93 -9.65 23.44 -12.30
N ARG A 94 -9.10 22.20 -12.27
CA ARG A 94 -7.81 21.84 -12.86
C ARG A 94 -7.98 21.09 -14.16
N SER A 95 -6.97 21.19 -15.01
CA SER A 95 -6.78 20.33 -16.19
C SER A 95 -5.47 19.56 -16.08
N GLY A 96 -5.34 18.49 -16.89
CA GLY A 96 -4.12 17.69 -16.96
C GLY A 96 -4.05 16.54 -15.96
N PRO A 97 -2.92 15.81 -15.95
CA PRO A 97 -2.75 14.62 -15.12
C PRO A 97 -2.64 14.96 -13.64
N LEU A 98 -3.31 14.18 -12.79
CA LEU A 98 -3.14 14.22 -11.35
C LEU A 98 -2.01 13.30 -10.91
N TRP A 99 -1.86 12.13 -11.56
CA TRP A 99 -0.91 11.10 -11.20
C TRP A 99 0.32 11.08 -12.11
N ASP A 100 1.48 10.76 -11.53
CA ASP A 100 2.73 10.51 -12.24
C ASP A 100 2.65 9.14 -12.96
N GLY A 101 1.83 9.09 -14.01
CA GLY A 101 1.57 7.90 -14.79
C GLY A 101 0.87 6.76 -14.03
N ARG A 102 1.26 5.53 -14.34
CA ARG A 102 0.69 4.34 -13.72
C ARG A 102 1.29 4.09 -12.33
N TYR A 103 0.53 3.42 -11.45
CA TYR A 103 1.06 2.94 -10.18
C TYR A 103 2.31 2.06 -10.39
N LYS A 104 3.21 2.08 -9.42
CA LYS A 104 4.35 1.16 -9.29
C LYS A 104 3.99 0.06 -8.29
N SER A 105 4.62 -1.10 -8.41
CA SER A 105 4.37 -2.20 -7.48
C SER A 105 5.60 -3.08 -7.32
N CYS A 106 5.77 -3.68 -6.15
CA CYS A 106 6.70 -4.77 -5.94
C CYS A 106 6.01 -5.94 -5.22
N VAL A 107 6.37 -7.17 -5.62
CA VAL A 107 5.94 -8.38 -4.92
C VAL A 107 6.73 -8.46 -3.61
N VAL A 108 6.03 -8.74 -2.52
CA VAL A 108 6.61 -8.85 -1.18
C VAL A 108 6.57 -10.31 -0.76
N GLN A 109 7.73 -10.87 -0.39
CA GLN A 109 7.78 -12.20 0.20
C GLN A 109 7.05 -12.17 1.54
N ASP A 110 6.10 -13.10 1.73
CA ASP A 110 5.15 -13.05 2.84
C ASP A 110 5.77 -13.32 4.22
N VAL A 111 6.69 -14.29 4.33
CA VAL A 111 7.18 -14.75 5.63
C VAL A 111 8.01 -13.69 6.36
N THR A 112 8.99 -13.09 5.69
CA THR A 112 9.96 -12.20 6.35
C THR A 112 9.66 -10.72 6.14
N TYR A 113 9.19 -10.36 4.94
CA TYR A 113 9.11 -8.97 4.50
C TYR A 113 7.71 -8.36 4.59
N LEU A 114 6.66 -9.16 4.82
CA LEU A 114 5.29 -8.66 4.88
C LEU A 114 5.11 -7.67 6.03
N MET A 115 5.46 -8.08 7.26
CA MET A 115 5.30 -7.23 8.45
C MET A 115 6.19 -6.00 8.37
N VAL A 116 7.39 -6.14 7.81
CA VAL A 116 8.27 -5.00 7.54
C VAL A 116 7.62 -4.03 6.56
N CYS A 117 7.02 -4.54 5.48
CA CYS A 117 6.32 -3.72 4.48
C CYS A 117 5.09 -3.04 5.07
N GLN A 118 4.30 -3.75 5.87
CA GLN A 118 3.12 -3.21 6.53
C GLN A 118 3.50 -2.04 7.46
N ARG A 119 4.49 -2.24 8.32
CA ARG A 119 5.04 -1.19 9.19
C ARG A 119 5.66 -0.04 8.38
N TYR A 120 6.39 -0.36 7.31
CA TYR A 120 6.95 0.65 6.42
C TYR A 120 5.87 1.59 5.90
N ILE A 121 4.73 1.05 5.46
CA ILE A 121 3.58 1.81 4.98
C ILE A 121 3.01 2.69 6.09
N GLU A 122 2.74 2.12 7.25
CA GLU A 122 2.08 2.82 8.36
C GLU A 122 2.98 3.85 9.08
N LEU A 123 4.30 3.71 8.99
CA LEU A 123 5.28 4.68 9.50
C LEU A 123 5.59 5.84 8.53
N ASN A 124 5.07 5.83 7.31
CA ASN A 124 5.36 6.92 6.35
C ASN A 124 5.04 8.32 6.91
N PRO A 125 3.92 8.57 7.60
CA PRO A 125 3.62 9.89 8.16
C PRO A 125 4.60 10.32 9.24
N VAL A 126 5.10 9.40 10.05
CA VAL A 126 6.12 9.68 11.08
C VAL A 126 7.45 10.05 10.42
N ARG A 127 7.88 9.28 9.43
CA ARG A 127 9.12 9.55 8.67
C ARG A 127 9.06 10.84 7.86
N ALA A 128 7.87 11.24 7.44
CA ALA A 128 7.65 12.52 6.77
C ALA A 128 7.53 13.71 7.76
N GLY A 129 7.66 13.47 9.06
CA GLY A 129 7.53 14.51 10.09
C GLY A 129 6.11 15.07 10.24
N MET A 130 5.10 14.41 9.70
CA MET A 130 3.71 14.87 9.75
C MET A 130 3.08 14.63 11.13
N VAL A 131 3.48 13.55 11.80
CA VAL A 131 3.07 13.16 13.15
C VAL A 131 4.23 12.51 13.89
N ARG A 132 4.19 12.51 15.22
CA ARG A 132 5.20 11.86 16.08
C ARG A 132 4.90 10.38 16.35
N TYR A 133 3.64 9.99 16.24
CA TYR A 133 3.15 8.64 16.50
C TYR A 133 2.20 8.22 15.37
N PRO A 134 2.32 7.00 14.80
CA PRO A 134 1.54 6.63 13.61
C PRO A 134 0.02 6.62 13.87
N GLY A 135 -0.43 6.33 15.09
CA GLY A 135 -1.84 6.42 15.48
C GLY A 135 -2.43 7.83 15.44
N HIS A 136 -1.62 8.87 15.41
CA HIS A 136 -2.11 10.25 15.22
C HIS A 136 -2.41 10.56 13.75
N TYR A 137 -1.98 9.71 12.80
CA TYR A 137 -2.29 9.92 11.40
C TYR A 137 -3.57 9.16 11.00
N ARG A 138 -4.62 9.93 10.73
CA ARG A 138 -5.97 9.43 10.49
C ARG A 138 -6.09 8.57 9.21
N TRP A 139 -5.27 8.83 8.20
CA TRP A 139 -5.41 8.28 6.84
C TRP A 139 -4.50 7.07 6.61
N SER A 140 -4.50 6.16 7.59
CA SER A 140 -3.66 4.97 7.62
C SER A 140 -4.41 3.82 8.30
N SER A 141 -4.09 2.59 7.90
CA SER A 141 -4.57 1.36 8.53
C SER A 141 -4.00 1.09 9.93
N TYR A 142 -3.04 1.88 10.41
CA TYR A 142 -2.36 1.65 11.70
C TYR A 142 -3.34 1.44 12.85
N ARG A 143 -4.37 2.30 12.96
CA ARG A 143 -5.35 2.20 14.05
C ARG A 143 -6.17 0.91 14.01
N CYS A 144 -6.40 0.35 12.84
CA CYS A 144 -7.06 -0.94 12.70
C CYS A 144 -6.11 -2.06 13.18
N ASN A 145 -4.89 -2.08 12.64
CA ASN A 145 -3.94 -3.17 12.87
C ASN A 145 -3.33 -3.16 14.29
N SER A 146 -3.14 -1.99 14.90
CA SER A 146 -2.47 -1.85 16.22
C SER A 146 -3.40 -1.49 17.37
N GLU A 147 -4.53 -0.79 17.11
CA GLU A 147 -5.39 -0.23 18.15
C GLU A 147 -6.82 -0.80 18.11
N GLY A 148 -7.12 -1.71 17.18
CA GLY A 148 -8.39 -2.40 17.07
C GLY A 148 -9.57 -1.55 16.60
N ARG A 149 -9.30 -0.43 15.95
CA ARG A 149 -10.35 0.39 15.37
C ARG A 149 -10.88 -0.26 14.10
N ASP A 150 -12.19 -0.39 14.00
CA ASP A 150 -12.81 -0.95 12.80
C ASP A 150 -12.47 -0.14 11.56
N ASP A 151 -12.04 -0.86 10.53
CA ASP A 151 -11.79 -0.33 9.20
C ASP A 151 -12.25 -1.38 8.16
N PRO A 152 -13.41 -1.17 7.51
CA PRO A 152 -13.99 -2.15 6.58
C PRO A 152 -13.16 -2.36 5.31
N LEU A 153 -12.14 -1.52 5.09
CA LEU A 153 -11.20 -1.65 3.98
C LEU A 153 -10.10 -2.66 4.28
N VAL A 154 -9.77 -2.89 5.55
CA VAL A 154 -8.65 -3.73 5.96
C VAL A 154 -9.08 -5.19 6.06
N ASN A 155 -8.38 -6.04 5.33
CA ASN A 155 -8.49 -7.50 5.39
C ASN A 155 -7.19 -8.04 6.01
N PRO A 156 -7.20 -8.51 7.27
CA PRO A 156 -6.00 -8.99 7.92
C PRO A 156 -5.35 -10.14 7.14
N HIS A 157 -4.04 -10.05 6.90
CA HIS A 157 -3.28 -11.13 6.27
C HIS A 157 -3.13 -12.34 7.23
N PRO A 158 -3.10 -13.60 6.74
CA PRO A 158 -2.90 -14.77 7.58
C PRO A 158 -1.71 -14.69 8.54
N LEU A 159 -0.58 -14.12 8.13
CA LEU A 159 0.58 -13.88 9.01
C LEU A 159 0.28 -12.91 10.16
N TYR A 160 -0.52 -11.88 9.93
CA TYR A 160 -0.99 -11.02 11.02
C TYR A 160 -1.93 -11.80 11.97
N LEU A 161 -2.82 -12.62 11.43
CA LEU A 161 -3.73 -13.43 12.22
C LEU A 161 -3.00 -14.48 13.08
N SER A 162 -1.85 -14.97 12.62
CA SER A 162 -1.02 -15.93 13.38
C SER A 162 -0.20 -15.29 14.52
N MET A 163 -0.19 -13.96 14.66
CA MET A 163 0.56 -13.27 15.71
C MET A 163 -0.06 -13.39 17.12
N GLY A 164 -1.29 -13.90 17.22
CA GLY A 164 -1.96 -14.11 18.51
C GLY A 164 -3.31 -14.82 18.36
N ASN A 165 -3.78 -15.43 19.45
CA ASN A 165 -5.02 -16.22 19.48
C ASN A 165 -6.29 -15.36 19.45
N ASN A 166 -6.18 -14.10 19.85
CA ASN A 166 -7.28 -13.13 19.86
C ASN A 166 -6.82 -11.77 19.30
N GLN A 167 -7.76 -10.87 19.10
CA GLN A 167 -7.50 -9.56 18.53
C GLN A 167 -6.51 -8.74 19.39
N GLY A 168 -6.67 -8.74 20.69
CA GLY A 168 -5.79 -7.98 21.59
C GLY A 168 -4.34 -8.46 21.56
N GLU A 169 -4.11 -9.78 21.57
CA GLU A 169 -2.78 -10.37 21.45
C GLU A 169 -2.12 -9.99 20.10
N ARG A 170 -2.87 -10.07 19.00
CA ARG A 170 -2.36 -9.70 17.67
C ARG A 170 -1.96 -8.22 17.61
N GLN A 171 -2.79 -7.34 18.17
CA GLN A 171 -2.51 -5.90 18.22
C GLN A 171 -1.26 -5.59 19.05
N GLN A 172 -1.13 -6.19 20.22
CA GLN A 172 0.07 -6.03 21.06
C GLN A 172 1.33 -6.52 20.38
N ALA A 173 1.29 -7.73 19.81
CA ALA A 173 2.40 -8.29 19.06
C ALA A 173 2.77 -7.43 17.85
N TYR A 174 1.79 -6.95 17.10
CA TYR A 174 2.01 -6.06 15.97
C TYR A 174 2.58 -4.69 16.38
N ALA A 175 2.03 -4.07 17.43
CA ALA A 175 2.53 -2.80 17.95
C ALA A 175 3.98 -2.90 18.45
N ALA A 176 4.36 -4.03 19.06
CA ALA A 176 5.74 -4.25 19.51
C ALA A 176 6.77 -4.23 18.37
N LEU A 177 6.37 -4.58 17.13
CA LEU A 177 7.25 -4.53 15.98
C LEU A 177 7.71 -3.10 15.63
N PHE A 178 6.97 -2.07 16.04
CA PHE A 178 7.32 -0.67 15.73
C PHE A 178 8.55 -0.16 16.51
N ASN A 179 9.00 -0.90 17.51
CA ASN A 179 10.21 -0.63 18.27
C ASN A 179 11.47 -1.28 17.67
N ILE A 180 11.33 -2.09 16.60
CA ILE A 180 12.44 -2.79 15.96
C ILE A 180 12.97 -1.95 14.80
N ASP A 181 14.27 -1.69 14.78
CA ASP A 181 14.92 -1.06 13.62
C ASP A 181 15.26 -2.12 12.56
N GLU A 182 14.76 -1.91 11.35
CA GLU A 182 14.97 -2.77 10.19
C GLU A 182 15.37 -1.93 8.97
N GLU A 183 16.38 -1.07 9.15
CA GLU A 183 16.82 -0.12 8.12
C GLU A 183 17.14 -0.82 6.78
N ALA A 184 17.85 -1.96 6.82
CA ALA A 184 18.23 -2.70 5.61
C ALA A 184 17.01 -3.21 4.83
N ALA A 185 16.02 -3.81 5.52
CA ALA A 185 14.80 -4.29 4.89
C ALA A 185 13.92 -3.14 4.36
N ARG A 186 13.90 -2.03 5.07
CA ARG A 186 13.22 -0.80 4.65
C ARG A 186 13.84 -0.22 3.38
N GLN A 187 15.16 -0.17 3.30
CA GLN A 187 15.86 0.30 2.10
C GLN A 187 15.60 -0.61 0.91
N ALA A 188 15.59 -1.93 1.10
CA ALA A 188 15.25 -2.89 0.07
C ALA A 188 13.82 -2.67 -0.48
N LEU A 189 12.84 -2.45 0.42
CA LEU A 189 11.46 -2.12 0.03
C LEU A 189 11.38 -0.83 -0.80
N ARG A 190 12.10 0.21 -0.38
CA ARG A 190 12.12 1.49 -1.09
C ARG A 190 12.65 1.34 -2.51
N VAL A 191 13.75 0.63 -2.70
CA VAL A 191 14.36 0.38 -4.01
C VAL A 191 13.44 -0.48 -4.88
N ALA A 192 12.92 -1.59 -4.35
CA ALA A 192 12.04 -2.50 -5.09
C ALA A 192 10.75 -1.83 -5.55
N SER A 193 10.13 -1.01 -4.70
CA SER A 193 8.89 -0.29 -5.03
C SER A 193 9.06 0.71 -6.17
N LEU A 194 10.25 1.30 -6.33
CA LEU A 194 10.53 2.21 -7.44
C LEU A 194 10.75 1.47 -8.77
N GLY A 195 11.24 0.22 -8.70
CA GLY A 195 11.68 -0.57 -9.86
C GLY A 195 10.64 -1.55 -10.43
N ASN A 196 9.43 -1.65 -9.88
CA ASN A 196 8.48 -2.74 -10.18
C ASN A 196 9.15 -4.13 -10.04
N ALA A 197 9.89 -4.32 -8.96
CA ALA A 197 10.69 -5.51 -8.69
C ALA A 197 10.01 -6.44 -7.65
N ALA A 198 10.79 -7.23 -6.94
CA ALA A 198 10.36 -8.01 -5.78
C ALA A 198 11.25 -7.69 -4.58
N VAL A 199 10.73 -7.87 -3.38
CA VAL A 199 11.48 -7.82 -2.13
C VAL A 199 11.30 -9.12 -1.36
N GLY A 200 12.42 -9.66 -0.90
CA GLY A 200 12.48 -10.97 -0.25
C GLY A 200 13.91 -11.48 -0.19
N SER A 201 14.08 -12.76 0.09
CA SER A 201 15.38 -13.42 0.02
C SER A 201 16.00 -13.31 -1.38
N ALA A 202 17.32 -13.42 -1.48
CA ALA A 202 18.01 -13.39 -2.77
C ALA A 202 17.54 -14.51 -3.73
N GLU A 203 17.16 -15.67 -3.18
CA GLU A 203 16.61 -16.79 -3.92
C GLU A 203 15.24 -16.46 -4.50
N PHE A 204 14.31 -15.95 -3.68
CA PHE A 204 12.98 -15.52 -4.11
C PHE A 204 13.04 -14.46 -5.21
N VAL A 205 13.92 -13.47 -5.07
CA VAL A 205 14.06 -12.40 -6.06
C VAL A 205 14.57 -12.97 -7.39
N ARG A 206 15.55 -13.89 -7.37
CA ARG A 206 16.06 -14.57 -8.57
C ARG A 206 14.99 -15.41 -9.25
N GLU A 207 14.23 -16.21 -8.48
CA GLU A 207 13.15 -17.05 -9.03
C GLU A 207 12.09 -16.22 -9.76
N LEU A 208 11.68 -15.08 -9.19
CA LEU A 208 10.72 -14.20 -9.85
C LEU A 208 11.27 -13.48 -11.08
N GLN A 209 12.57 -13.22 -11.13
CA GLN A 209 13.20 -12.61 -12.31
C GLN A 209 13.28 -13.59 -13.49
N THR A 210 13.54 -14.87 -13.23
CA THR A 210 13.55 -15.91 -14.27
C THR A 210 12.18 -16.18 -14.86
N ARG A 211 11.10 -16.04 -14.10
CA ARG A 211 9.71 -16.15 -14.60
C ARG A 211 9.27 -14.96 -15.49
N LYS A 212 10.07 -13.91 -15.54
CA LYS A 212 9.80 -12.70 -16.34
C LYS A 212 10.42 -12.75 -17.74
N ALA A 213 11.42 -13.62 -17.94
CA ALA A 213 12.10 -13.84 -19.22
C ALA A 213 11.29 -14.76 -20.11
#